data_89676c8bcef6303ed4cdc96a69f58758
#
_entry.id   89676c8bcef6303ed4cdc96a69f58758
#
_cell.length_a   1.000
_cell.length_b   1.000
_cell.length_c   1.000
_cell.angle_alpha   90.00
_cell.angle_beta   90.00
_cell.angle_gamma   90.00
#
_symmetry.space_group_name_H-M   'P 1'
#
loop_
_entity.id
_entity.type
_entity.pdbx_description
1 polymer ?
#
loop_
_entity_poly.entity_id
_entity_poly.type
_entity_poly.pdbx_seq_one_letter_code
_entity_poly.pdbx_strand_id
1 'polypeptide(L)'
;MKVHELGHLVLYVRDLERSARFYRDVLGWEEIGRFGSQGAAFSSGRTHHELLLLEVGEDATPVPPGRRVGMYHFGLKVGTTDDELREAIRALEAAGVQIMGMADHVVTHSVYIADPDGNEIELYIDVQPERWREDPAAIMSPPRPLRL
;
A
#
# COMPACT_ATOMS: atom_id res chain seq x y z
N MET A 1 -22.44 18.19 -1.46
CA MET A 1 -20.98 17.93 -1.30
C MET A 1 -20.60 16.86 -2.29
N LYS A 2 -19.43 16.93 -2.92
CA LYS A 2 -18.89 15.92 -3.85
C LYS A 2 -17.46 15.60 -3.46
N VAL A 3 -17.14 14.33 -3.25
CA VAL A 3 -15.76 13.87 -3.07
C VAL A 3 -15.08 13.87 -4.44
N HIS A 4 -13.90 14.46 -4.54
CA HIS A 4 -13.14 14.54 -5.78
C HIS A 4 -12.12 13.42 -5.91
N GLU A 5 -11.40 13.12 -4.81
CA GLU A 5 -10.37 12.07 -4.75
C GLU A 5 -10.09 11.64 -3.31
N LEU A 6 -9.41 10.53 -3.14
CA LEU A 6 -8.77 10.17 -1.87
C LEU A 6 -7.49 11.00 -1.74
N GLY A 7 -7.46 11.94 -0.80
CA GLY A 7 -6.33 12.86 -0.62
C GLY A 7 -5.13 12.21 0.05
N HIS A 8 -5.32 11.67 1.24
CA HIS A 8 -4.26 11.06 2.05
C HIS A 8 -4.80 10.00 3.01
N LEU A 9 -3.89 9.19 3.52
CA LEU A 9 -4.08 8.20 4.57
C LEU A 9 -3.23 8.60 5.78
N VAL A 10 -3.76 8.43 6.98
CA VAL A 10 -3.00 8.59 8.24
C VAL A 10 -3.00 7.27 8.98
N LEU A 11 -1.82 6.80 9.35
CA LEU A 11 -1.63 5.57 10.12
C LEU A 11 -1.02 5.88 11.48
N TYR A 12 -1.56 5.28 12.52
CA TYR A 12 -0.85 5.13 13.78
C TYR A 12 0.16 4.00 13.66
N VAL A 13 1.40 4.25 14.11
CA VAL A 13 2.51 3.29 14.10
C VAL A 13 3.11 3.20 15.50
N ARG A 14 3.60 2.02 15.87
CA ARG A 14 4.22 1.84 17.20
C ARG A 14 5.56 2.53 17.30
N ASP A 15 6.37 2.42 16.28
CA ASP A 15 7.73 2.98 16.17
C ASP A 15 7.85 3.72 14.85
N LEU A 16 7.99 5.05 14.93
CA LEU A 16 8.05 5.91 13.75
C LEU A 16 9.25 5.59 12.86
N GLU A 17 10.44 5.35 13.46
CA GLU A 17 11.66 5.12 12.69
C GLU A 17 11.63 3.77 11.95
N ARG A 18 11.08 2.73 12.57
CA ARG A 18 10.86 1.43 11.95
C ARG A 18 9.92 1.55 10.75
N SER A 19 8.79 2.21 10.95
CA SER A 19 7.80 2.37 9.90
C SER A 19 8.28 3.34 8.81
N ALA A 20 8.93 4.45 9.15
CA ALA A 20 9.49 5.37 8.17
C ALA A 20 10.54 4.69 7.28
N ARG A 21 11.43 3.86 7.85
CA ARG A 21 12.38 3.07 7.04
C ARG A 21 11.65 2.12 6.07
N PHE A 22 10.59 1.47 6.52
CA PHE A 22 9.82 0.58 5.64
C PHE A 22 9.24 1.34 4.46
N TYR A 23 8.51 2.43 4.69
CA TYR A 23 7.88 3.19 3.61
C TYR A 23 8.89 3.91 2.70
N ARG A 24 9.98 4.42 3.24
CA ARG A 24 11.02 5.11 2.48
C ARG A 24 11.98 4.15 1.78
N ASP A 25 12.60 3.22 2.53
CA ASP A 25 13.74 2.45 2.05
C ASP A 25 13.30 1.15 1.35
N VAL A 26 12.15 0.57 1.72
CA VAL A 26 11.61 -0.64 1.09
C VAL A 26 10.64 -0.29 -0.02
N LEU A 27 9.65 0.57 0.24
CA LEU A 27 8.63 0.93 -0.74
C LEU A 27 9.04 2.11 -1.64
N GLY A 28 10.15 2.80 -1.35
CA GLY A 28 10.67 3.89 -2.17
C GLY A 28 9.83 5.17 -2.12
N TRP A 29 9.03 5.37 -1.08
CA TRP A 29 8.21 6.56 -0.93
C TRP A 29 9.02 7.71 -0.35
N GLU A 30 8.95 8.90 -0.95
CA GLU A 30 9.74 10.06 -0.51
C GLU A 30 9.19 10.60 0.82
N GLU A 31 10.06 10.65 1.85
CA GLU A 31 9.77 11.33 3.11
C GLU A 31 9.98 12.83 2.91
N ILE A 32 8.91 13.62 3.00
CA ILE A 32 8.89 15.05 2.70
C ILE A 32 8.89 15.96 3.94
N GLY A 33 8.70 15.42 5.12
CA GLY A 33 8.71 16.19 6.36
C GLY A 33 8.43 15.40 7.61
N ARG A 34 8.77 15.98 8.76
CA ARG A 34 8.57 15.41 10.09
C ARG A 34 7.94 16.39 11.07
N PHE A 35 7.18 15.86 12.02
CA PHE A 35 6.70 16.54 13.21
C PHE A 35 7.56 16.08 14.42
N GLY A 36 8.77 16.61 14.55
CA GLY A 36 9.70 16.14 15.57
C GLY A 36 9.94 14.63 15.49
N SER A 37 9.83 13.94 16.63
CA SER A 37 9.91 12.48 16.73
C SER A 37 8.56 11.76 16.62
N GLN A 38 7.45 12.48 16.40
CA GLN A 38 6.11 11.92 16.54
C GLN A 38 5.41 11.64 15.21
N GLY A 39 5.91 12.17 14.10
CA GLY A 39 5.26 11.96 12.81
C GLY A 39 6.16 12.18 11.62
N ALA A 40 5.87 11.48 10.51
CA ALA A 40 6.54 11.61 9.23
C ALA A 40 5.54 11.59 8.08
N ALA A 41 5.72 12.49 7.12
CA ALA A 41 4.87 12.64 5.94
C ALA A 41 5.60 12.17 4.69
N PHE A 42 4.87 11.48 3.81
CA PHE A 42 5.39 10.90 2.57
C PHE A 42 4.55 11.33 1.37
N SER A 43 5.20 11.53 0.23
CA SER A 43 4.54 11.88 -1.02
C SER A 43 5.20 11.19 -2.21
N SER A 44 4.39 10.81 -3.19
CA SER A 44 4.83 10.40 -4.53
C SER A 44 5.01 11.60 -5.48
N GLY A 45 4.77 12.80 -5.00
CA GLY A 45 4.73 14.03 -5.81
C GLY A 45 3.34 14.40 -6.36
N ARG A 46 2.30 13.57 -6.08
CA ARG A 46 0.93 13.85 -6.54
C ARG A 46 0.27 14.98 -5.74
N THR A 47 0.51 15.01 -4.42
CA THR A 47 -0.06 16.01 -3.52
C THR A 47 0.90 16.32 -2.36
N HIS A 48 0.52 17.25 -1.47
CA HIS A 48 1.32 17.68 -0.32
C HIS A 48 1.72 16.54 0.63
N HIS A 49 0.96 15.46 0.74
CA HIS A 49 1.30 14.16 1.33
C HIS A 49 0.19 13.17 1.00
N GLU A 50 0.53 11.93 0.80
CA GLU A 50 -0.40 10.83 0.58
C GLU A 50 -0.44 9.90 1.78
N LEU A 51 0.66 9.82 2.52
CA LEU A 51 0.75 9.08 3.77
C LEU A 51 1.30 9.98 4.87
N LEU A 52 0.69 9.90 6.06
CA LEU A 52 1.20 10.45 7.30
C LEU A 52 1.28 9.33 8.33
N LEU A 53 2.45 9.15 8.95
CA LEU A 53 2.66 8.26 10.08
C LEU A 53 2.68 9.07 11.37
N LEU A 54 1.97 8.59 12.40
CA LEU A 54 1.96 9.16 13.74
C LEU A 54 2.31 8.08 14.77
N GLU A 55 3.36 8.31 15.55
CA GLU A 55 3.78 7.38 16.60
C GLU A 55 2.80 7.35 17.76
N VAL A 56 2.44 6.13 18.17
CA VAL A 56 1.56 5.90 19.34
C VAL A 56 2.22 5.03 20.42
N GLY A 57 3.43 4.50 20.14
CA GLY A 57 4.20 3.69 21.09
C GLY A 57 3.86 2.19 21.06
N GLU A 58 4.73 1.40 21.69
CA GLU A 58 4.67 -0.07 21.65
C GLU A 58 3.45 -0.65 22.40
N ASP A 59 2.90 0.06 23.36
CA ASP A 59 1.73 -0.37 24.14
C ASP A 59 0.40 -0.17 23.39
N ALA A 60 0.41 0.41 22.20
CA ALA A 60 -0.80 0.64 21.41
C ALA A 60 -1.47 -0.69 21.02
N THR A 61 -2.81 -0.66 20.98
CA THR A 61 -3.61 -1.81 20.54
C THR A 61 -3.22 -2.23 19.13
N PRO A 62 -2.88 -3.50 18.91
CA PRO A 62 -2.49 -3.98 17.57
C PRO A 62 -3.66 -3.93 16.59
N VAL A 63 -3.33 -3.95 15.29
CA VAL A 63 -4.32 -4.20 14.23
C VAL A 63 -4.97 -5.56 14.49
N PRO A 64 -6.29 -5.64 14.71
CA PRO A 64 -6.94 -6.92 15.00
C PRO A 64 -6.85 -7.87 13.80
N PRO A 65 -6.57 -9.16 14.01
CA PRO A 65 -6.55 -10.14 12.95
C PRO A 65 -7.94 -10.46 12.42
N GLY A 66 -8.02 -10.95 11.19
CA GLY A 66 -9.24 -11.46 10.58
C GLY A 66 -10.21 -10.39 10.09
N ARG A 67 -11.45 -10.82 9.79
CA ARG A 67 -12.49 -9.94 9.27
C ARG A 67 -13.01 -9.01 10.37
N ARG A 68 -12.97 -7.70 10.09
CA ARG A 68 -13.40 -6.65 11.00
C ARG A 68 -14.00 -5.48 10.23
N VAL A 69 -14.77 -4.67 10.91
CA VAL A 69 -15.19 -3.37 10.39
C VAL A 69 -13.99 -2.42 10.42
N GLY A 70 -13.81 -1.65 9.37
CA GLY A 70 -12.71 -0.70 9.22
C GLY A 70 -11.89 -0.98 7.97
N MET A 71 -10.67 -0.45 7.92
CA MET A 71 -9.78 -0.64 6.79
C MET A 71 -9.31 -2.10 6.70
N TYR A 72 -9.51 -2.72 5.55
CA TYR A 72 -8.97 -4.05 5.25
C TYR A 72 -7.52 -3.91 4.77
N HIS A 73 -7.31 -3.23 3.65
CA HIS A 73 -6.00 -2.87 3.10
C HIS A 73 -6.09 -1.52 2.38
N PHE A 74 -4.96 -1.02 1.95
CA PHE A 74 -4.89 0.09 1.00
C PHE A 74 -3.96 -0.27 -0.16
N GLY A 75 -4.31 0.26 -1.35
CA GLY A 75 -3.58 -0.05 -2.58
C GLY A 75 -2.56 1.02 -2.94
N LEU A 76 -1.35 0.59 -3.32
CA LEU A 76 -0.29 1.42 -3.84
C LEU A 76 0.07 0.97 -5.25
N LYS A 77 -0.03 1.87 -6.21
CA LYS A 77 0.36 1.59 -7.59
C LYS A 77 1.87 1.64 -7.72
N VAL A 78 2.47 0.56 -8.18
CA VAL A 78 3.94 0.43 -8.31
C VAL A 78 4.42 0.38 -9.75
N GLY A 79 3.49 0.38 -10.72
CA GLY A 79 3.83 0.36 -12.13
C GLY A 79 2.62 0.13 -13.05
N THR A 80 2.92 -0.25 -14.29
CA THR A 80 1.94 -0.50 -15.36
C THR A 80 2.26 -1.75 -16.18
N THR A 81 3.32 -2.46 -15.82
CA THR A 81 3.79 -3.67 -16.51
C THR A 81 4.11 -4.78 -15.53
N ASP A 82 3.97 -6.03 -15.98
CA ASP A 82 4.34 -7.21 -15.19
C ASP A 82 5.82 -7.21 -14.80
N ASP A 83 6.70 -6.64 -15.63
CA ASP A 83 8.13 -6.56 -15.33
C ASP A 83 8.38 -5.63 -14.14
N GLU A 84 7.71 -4.49 -14.06
CA GLU A 84 7.76 -3.59 -12.88
C GLU A 84 7.25 -4.30 -11.61
N LEU A 85 6.18 -5.09 -11.73
CA LEU A 85 5.68 -5.87 -10.58
C LEU A 85 6.67 -6.96 -10.16
N ARG A 86 7.34 -7.65 -11.11
CA ARG A 86 8.43 -8.60 -10.82
C ARG A 86 9.62 -7.92 -10.13
N GLU A 87 9.96 -6.70 -10.53
CA GLU A 87 11.00 -5.91 -9.87
C GLU A 87 10.62 -5.55 -8.44
N ALA A 88 9.37 -5.11 -8.22
CA ALA A 88 8.85 -4.86 -6.88
C ALA A 88 8.92 -6.12 -5.99
N ILE A 89 8.52 -7.28 -6.51
CA ILE A 89 8.62 -8.56 -5.80
C ILE A 89 10.07 -8.85 -5.40
N ARG A 90 11.02 -8.73 -6.34
CA ARG A 90 12.45 -8.96 -6.04
C ARG A 90 12.98 -8.00 -4.98
N ALA A 91 12.57 -6.74 -5.02
CA ALA A 91 12.96 -5.75 -4.02
C ALA A 91 12.41 -6.09 -2.61
N LEU A 92 11.15 -6.52 -2.53
CA LEU A 92 10.53 -6.97 -1.29
C LEU A 92 11.25 -8.20 -0.70
N GLU A 93 11.53 -9.20 -1.53
CA GLU A 93 12.25 -10.41 -1.14
C GLU A 93 13.66 -10.08 -0.64
N ALA A 94 14.38 -9.20 -1.35
CA ALA A 94 15.71 -8.74 -0.94
C ALA A 94 15.70 -7.96 0.38
N ALA A 95 14.61 -7.25 0.68
CA ALA A 95 14.38 -6.56 1.95
C ALA A 95 13.85 -7.47 3.06
N GLY A 96 13.62 -8.77 2.77
CA GLY A 96 13.08 -9.74 3.74
C GLY A 96 11.60 -9.55 4.05
N VAL A 97 10.86 -8.84 3.19
CA VAL A 97 9.41 -8.65 3.34
C VAL A 97 8.66 -9.89 2.85
N GLN A 98 7.80 -10.42 3.70
CA GLN A 98 7.01 -11.58 3.34
C GLN A 98 5.87 -11.21 2.40
N ILE A 99 5.77 -11.90 1.26
CA ILE A 99 4.62 -11.84 0.38
C ILE A 99 3.53 -12.76 0.94
N MET A 100 2.37 -12.17 1.25
CA MET A 100 1.22 -12.88 1.81
C MET A 100 0.32 -13.51 0.74
N GLY A 101 0.35 -12.97 -0.47
CA GLY A 101 -0.44 -13.46 -1.58
C GLY A 101 -0.24 -12.66 -2.86
N MET A 102 -0.73 -13.22 -3.97
CA MET A 102 -0.76 -12.58 -5.28
C MET A 102 -2.09 -12.87 -5.98
N ALA A 103 -2.62 -11.90 -6.70
CA ALA A 103 -3.90 -12.06 -7.40
C ALA A 103 -3.94 -11.29 -8.74
N ASP A 104 -4.60 -11.89 -9.72
CA ASP A 104 -5.07 -11.25 -10.94
C ASP A 104 -6.55 -10.83 -10.73
N HIS A 105 -6.79 -9.53 -10.71
CA HIS A 105 -8.11 -8.92 -10.58
C HIS A 105 -8.69 -8.48 -11.93
N VAL A 106 -8.17 -9.01 -13.03
CA VAL A 106 -8.61 -8.71 -14.42
C VAL A 106 -8.12 -7.34 -14.90
N VAL A 107 -8.27 -6.30 -14.09
CA VAL A 107 -7.84 -4.92 -14.41
C VAL A 107 -6.53 -4.55 -13.73
N THR A 108 -6.14 -5.31 -12.71
CA THR A 108 -4.88 -5.15 -11.97
C THR A 108 -4.23 -6.49 -11.70
N HIS A 109 -2.89 -6.50 -11.64
CA HIS A 109 -2.11 -7.58 -11.01
C HIS A 109 -1.56 -7.08 -9.69
N SER A 110 -1.71 -7.87 -8.64
CA SER A 110 -1.51 -7.42 -7.27
C SER A 110 -0.67 -8.38 -6.45
N VAL A 111 0.13 -7.81 -5.54
CA VAL A 111 0.91 -8.51 -4.51
C VAL A 111 0.54 -7.94 -3.15
N TYR A 112 0.30 -8.80 -2.16
CA TYR A 112 -0.11 -8.40 -0.82
C TYR A 112 1.03 -8.60 0.16
N ILE A 113 1.29 -7.57 0.96
CA ILE A 113 2.30 -7.55 2.02
C ILE A 113 1.70 -6.93 3.28
N ALA A 114 2.45 -6.96 4.39
CA ALA A 114 2.13 -6.19 5.59
C ALA A 114 3.22 -5.17 5.90
N ASP A 115 2.83 -4.02 6.43
CA ASP A 115 3.76 -3.08 7.04
C ASP A 115 4.26 -3.61 8.41
N PRO A 116 5.22 -2.92 9.08
CA PRO A 116 5.75 -3.36 10.37
C PRO A 116 4.73 -3.49 11.51
N ASP A 117 3.58 -2.83 11.40
CA ASP A 117 2.50 -2.88 12.39
C ASP A 117 1.35 -3.80 12.00
N GLY A 118 1.46 -4.48 10.83
CA GLY A 118 0.48 -5.44 10.35
C GLY A 118 -0.65 -4.84 9.52
N ASN A 119 -0.54 -3.59 9.05
CA ASN A 119 -1.45 -3.08 8.04
C ASN A 119 -1.20 -3.77 6.71
N GLU A 120 -2.24 -4.34 6.12
CA GLU A 120 -2.15 -4.98 4.82
C GLU A 120 -2.04 -3.93 3.71
N ILE A 121 -1.11 -4.14 2.79
CA ILE A 121 -0.84 -3.28 1.63
C ILE A 121 -0.97 -4.12 0.36
N GLU A 122 -1.77 -3.65 -0.58
CA GLU A 122 -1.82 -4.15 -1.93
C GLU A 122 -0.88 -3.33 -2.82
N LEU A 123 0.20 -3.93 -3.31
CA LEU A 123 1.03 -3.34 -4.36
C LEU A 123 0.52 -3.82 -5.70
N TYR A 124 0.16 -2.90 -6.60
CA TYR A 124 -0.49 -3.28 -7.84
C TYR A 124 0.01 -2.52 -9.07
N ILE A 125 -0.25 -3.11 -10.22
CA ILE A 125 -0.14 -2.48 -11.53
C ILE A 125 -1.51 -2.52 -12.23
N ASP A 126 -1.78 -1.51 -13.07
CA ASP A 126 -2.91 -1.57 -14.00
C ASP A 126 -2.50 -2.35 -15.25
N VAL A 127 -3.27 -3.39 -15.60
CA VAL A 127 -3.04 -4.20 -16.82
C VAL A 127 -4.05 -3.91 -17.91
N GLN A 128 -5.20 -3.34 -17.58
CA GLN A 128 -6.24 -2.91 -18.51
C GLN A 128 -6.84 -1.57 -18.05
N PRO A 129 -6.06 -0.46 -18.13
CA PRO A 129 -6.39 0.80 -17.45
C PRO A 129 -7.69 1.47 -17.93
N GLU A 130 -8.18 1.17 -19.15
CA GLU A 130 -9.42 1.76 -19.66
C GLU A 130 -10.66 0.88 -19.38
N ARG A 131 -10.47 -0.41 -19.10
CA ARG A 131 -11.56 -1.37 -18.98
C ARG A 131 -12.58 -1.02 -17.90
N TRP A 132 -12.14 -0.47 -16.77
CA TRP A 132 -13.06 -0.10 -15.69
C TRP A 132 -14.03 1.03 -16.09
N ARG A 133 -13.70 1.84 -17.12
CA ARG A 133 -14.58 2.87 -17.67
C ARG A 133 -15.62 2.28 -18.62
N GLU A 134 -15.23 1.29 -19.41
CA GLU A 134 -16.07 0.60 -20.40
C GLU A 134 -16.95 -0.45 -19.75
N ASP A 135 -16.40 -1.20 -18.80
CA ASP A 135 -17.04 -2.26 -18.04
C ASP A 135 -16.72 -2.15 -16.55
N PRO A 136 -17.42 -1.29 -15.79
CA PRO A 136 -17.18 -1.14 -14.34
C PRO A 136 -17.36 -2.44 -13.55
N ALA A 137 -18.13 -3.41 -14.07
CA ALA A 137 -18.30 -4.70 -13.41
C ALA A 137 -17.04 -5.56 -13.44
N ALA A 138 -16.09 -5.27 -14.34
CA ALA A 138 -14.83 -6.01 -14.41
C ALA A 138 -14.02 -5.93 -13.11
N ILE A 139 -14.08 -4.80 -12.37
CA ILE A 139 -13.39 -4.63 -11.08
C ILE A 139 -13.97 -5.53 -9.98
N MET A 140 -15.19 -6.02 -10.15
CA MET A 140 -15.88 -6.93 -9.20
C MET A 140 -15.72 -8.41 -9.59
N SER A 141 -14.91 -8.69 -10.61
CA SER A 141 -14.64 -10.08 -11.02
C SER A 141 -13.90 -10.83 -9.89
N PRO A 142 -14.22 -12.11 -9.67
CA PRO A 142 -13.50 -12.91 -8.70
C PRO A 142 -12.00 -12.94 -9.02
N PRO A 143 -11.13 -12.78 -8.01
CA PRO A 143 -9.69 -12.83 -8.22
C PRO A 143 -9.25 -14.22 -8.71
N ARG A 144 -8.21 -14.25 -9.53
CA ARG A 144 -7.60 -15.45 -10.06
C ARG A 144 -6.17 -15.59 -9.54
N PRO A 145 -5.58 -16.79 -9.54
CA PRO A 145 -4.16 -16.94 -9.26
C PRO A 145 -3.32 -16.15 -10.26
N LEU A 146 -2.50 -15.21 -9.77
CA LEU A 146 -1.56 -14.49 -10.62
C LEU A 146 -0.37 -15.39 -10.98
N ARG A 147 -0.01 -15.38 -12.25
CA ARG A 147 1.20 -16.05 -12.80
C ARG A 147 2.01 -15.00 -13.55
N LEU A 148 3.14 -14.61 -12.96
CA LEU A 148 4.11 -13.67 -13.53
C LEU A 148 5.26 -14.39 -14.23
#